data_5e2af219555993b028b5d120b92b9510
#
_entry.id   5e2af219555993b028b5d120b92b9510
#
_cell.length_a   1.000
_cell.length_b   1.000
_cell.length_c   1.000
_cell.angle_alpha   90.00
_cell.angle_beta   90.00
_cell.angle_gamma   90.00
#
_symmetry.space_group_name_H-M   'P 1'
#
loop_
_entity.id
_entity.type
_entity.pdbx_description
1 polymer ?
#
loop_
_entity_poly.entity_id
_entity_poly.type
_entity_poly.pdbx_seq_one_letter_code
_entity_poly.pdbx_strand_id
1 'polypeptide(L)'
;MGGTPVRLFCLPYSGASAMTYSRWRRKLPAWLAVRPVELPGRGARMAEPLQTDLASLAQQLARELHDEVRQGPYAMLGHSLGALLACEVLYALRELGCPTPLGFFACGTAAPSRRAEYDRGFAEPKSDAELIADLRDLQGTPEEVLGNRELMSLTLPILRADFLLCGSYRHQRRPPLACPIRTLGGREDKASEEQLLAWAEETRSGFELELFDGGHFFIHQREAEVLAVVERQV
;
A
#
# COMPACT_ATOMS: atom_id res chain seq x y z
N MET A 1 -17.82 19.01 21.10
CA MET A 1 -16.47 18.67 21.60
C MET A 1 -15.78 17.89 20.49
N GLY A 2 -14.80 18.50 19.80
CA GLY A 2 -14.09 17.85 18.70
C GLY A 2 -13.07 16.89 19.28
N GLY A 3 -13.30 15.57 19.16
CA GLY A 3 -12.29 14.55 19.47
C GLY A 3 -11.05 14.71 18.58
N THR A 4 -9.91 14.15 18.99
CA THR A 4 -8.70 14.10 18.16
C THR A 4 -9.03 13.35 16.87
N PRO A 5 -8.78 13.92 15.66
CA PRO A 5 -9.05 13.24 14.41
C PRO A 5 -8.27 11.93 14.30
N VAL A 6 -8.90 10.91 13.73
CA VAL A 6 -8.20 9.67 13.36
C VAL A 6 -7.29 9.96 12.17
N ARG A 7 -6.03 9.57 12.24
CA ARG A 7 -5.08 9.70 11.14
C ARG A 7 -5.11 8.46 10.27
N LEU A 8 -5.39 8.64 8.99
CA LEU A 8 -5.35 7.57 7.99
C LEU A 8 -4.03 7.67 7.21
N PHE A 9 -3.05 6.86 7.59
CA PHE A 9 -1.79 6.76 6.84
C PHE A 9 -2.00 5.95 5.57
N CYS A 10 -1.67 6.54 4.41
CA CYS A 10 -1.88 5.93 3.11
C CYS A 10 -0.54 5.68 2.41
N LEU A 11 -0.21 4.42 2.14
CA LEU A 11 1.00 4.01 1.44
C LEU A 11 0.72 3.74 -0.04
N PRO A 12 1.51 4.31 -0.98
CA PRO A 12 1.25 4.22 -2.40
C PRO A 12 1.65 2.86 -2.98
N TYR A 13 1.05 2.54 -4.14
CA TYR A 13 1.43 1.40 -4.98
C TYR A 13 2.71 1.69 -5.77
N SER A 14 3.28 0.65 -6.42
CA SER A 14 4.52 0.75 -7.20
C SER A 14 4.45 1.85 -8.26
N GLY A 15 5.49 2.68 -8.33
CA GLY A 15 5.59 3.82 -9.23
C GLY A 15 4.83 5.08 -8.78
N ALA A 16 3.93 4.98 -7.79
CA ALA A 16 3.17 6.12 -7.29
C ALA A 16 3.89 6.90 -6.18
N SER A 17 3.46 8.15 -5.98
CA SER A 17 3.85 8.99 -4.85
C SER A 17 2.67 9.22 -3.90
N ALA A 18 2.94 9.85 -2.75
CA ALA A 18 1.94 10.29 -1.78
C ALA A 18 0.83 11.16 -2.39
N MET A 19 1.11 11.85 -3.50
CA MET A 19 0.14 12.69 -4.22
C MET A 19 -1.11 11.94 -4.66
N THR A 20 -1.01 10.61 -4.89
CA THR A 20 -2.14 9.74 -5.24
C THR A 20 -3.33 9.91 -4.28
N TYR A 21 -3.05 10.08 -2.98
CA TYR A 21 -4.08 10.22 -1.94
C TYR A 21 -4.40 11.65 -1.55
N SER A 22 -3.73 12.65 -2.11
CA SER A 22 -3.88 14.06 -1.69
C SER A 22 -5.32 14.58 -1.84
N ARG A 23 -6.03 14.16 -2.89
CA ARG A 23 -7.43 14.55 -3.14
C ARG A 23 -8.42 13.96 -2.13
N TRP A 24 -8.09 12.85 -1.45
CA TRP A 24 -8.94 12.22 -0.44
C TRP A 24 -9.18 13.13 0.77
N ARG A 25 -8.25 14.04 1.08
CA ARG A 25 -8.41 15.04 2.14
C ARG A 25 -9.66 15.91 2.02
N ARG A 26 -10.17 16.09 0.79
CA ARG A 26 -11.38 16.88 0.52
C ARG A 26 -12.64 16.01 0.41
N LYS A 27 -12.50 14.71 0.35
CA LYS A 27 -13.58 13.75 0.15
C LYS A 27 -13.98 13.02 1.43
N LEU A 28 -13.06 12.90 2.37
CA LEU A 28 -13.31 12.30 3.68
C LEU A 28 -13.69 13.36 4.71
N PRO A 29 -14.49 13.00 5.73
CA PRO A 29 -14.91 13.92 6.78
C PRO A 29 -13.72 14.41 7.60
N ALA A 30 -13.84 15.57 8.24
CA ALA A 30 -12.77 16.23 8.97
C ALA A 30 -12.23 15.43 10.17
N TRP A 31 -13.01 14.49 10.70
CA TRP A 31 -12.57 13.61 11.78
C TRP A 31 -11.63 12.49 11.31
N LEU A 32 -11.51 12.26 9.98
CA LEU A 32 -10.59 11.28 9.37
C LEU A 32 -9.53 12.01 8.54
N ALA A 33 -8.40 12.28 9.17
CA ALA A 33 -7.32 13.08 8.60
C ALA A 33 -6.38 12.22 7.73
N VAL A 34 -6.47 12.36 6.41
CA VAL A 34 -5.59 11.62 5.46
C VAL A 34 -4.15 12.09 5.59
N ARG A 35 -3.25 11.12 5.80
CA ARG A 35 -1.79 11.27 5.91
C ARG A 35 -1.10 10.43 4.84
N PRO A 36 -0.94 10.93 3.60
CA PRO A 36 -0.19 10.22 2.59
C PRO A 36 1.27 10.09 3.01
N VAL A 37 1.81 8.87 2.92
CA VAL A 37 3.20 8.56 3.24
C VAL A 37 4.02 8.62 1.95
N GLU A 38 5.04 9.49 1.90
CA GLU A 38 5.94 9.55 0.75
C GLU A 38 7.09 8.58 0.93
N LEU A 39 7.37 7.81 -0.11
CA LEU A 39 8.50 6.88 -0.11
C LEU A 39 9.78 7.57 -0.61
N PRO A 40 10.99 7.15 -0.16
CA PRO A 40 12.26 7.68 -0.65
C PRO A 40 12.39 7.62 -2.17
N GLY A 41 13.08 8.59 -2.76
CA GLY A 41 13.39 8.64 -4.19
C GLY A 41 12.27 9.17 -5.08
N ARG A 42 11.16 9.71 -4.50
CA ARG A 42 10.03 10.24 -5.28
C ARG A 42 9.34 11.42 -4.58
N GLY A 43 8.53 12.16 -5.35
CA GLY A 43 7.72 13.26 -4.82
C GLY A 43 8.53 14.23 -3.98
N ALA A 44 8.09 14.49 -2.76
CA ALA A 44 8.79 15.39 -1.83
C ALA A 44 10.14 14.83 -1.33
N ARG A 45 10.43 13.54 -1.56
CA ARG A 45 11.66 12.86 -1.14
C ARG A 45 12.54 12.45 -2.34
N MET A 46 12.43 13.15 -3.46
CA MET A 46 13.16 12.86 -4.71
C MET A 46 14.68 12.84 -4.55
N ALA A 47 15.24 13.59 -3.61
CA ALA A 47 16.68 13.65 -3.35
C ALA A 47 17.21 12.45 -2.55
N GLU A 48 16.34 11.62 -2.00
CA GLU A 48 16.72 10.44 -1.24
C GLU A 48 16.95 9.24 -2.18
N PRO A 49 17.83 8.29 -1.82
CA PRO A 49 18.06 7.10 -2.64
C PRO A 49 16.81 6.21 -2.67
N LEU A 50 16.54 5.63 -3.85
CA LEU A 50 15.54 4.58 -4.01
C LEU A 50 15.89 3.37 -3.13
N GLN A 51 14.89 2.73 -2.55
CA GLN A 51 15.05 1.55 -1.71
C GLN A 51 14.64 0.29 -2.48
N THR A 52 15.31 -0.83 -2.20
CA THR A 52 15.07 -2.12 -2.85
C THR A 52 14.93 -3.28 -1.86
N ASP A 53 15.05 -3.02 -0.57
CA ASP A 53 14.82 -3.98 0.52
C ASP A 53 13.61 -3.58 1.35
N LEU A 54 12.55 -4.36 1.29
CA LEU A 54 11.26 -4.03 1.89
C LEU A 54 11.33 -4.00 3.42
N ALA A 55 12.08 -4.91 4.03
CA ALA A 55 12.17 -4.97 5.48
C ALA A 55 12.89 -3.73 6.04
N SER A 56 13.98 -3.32 5.41
CA SER A 56 14.71 -2.09 5.79
C SER A 56 13.85 -0.85 5.62
N LEU A 57 13.11 -0.74 4.51
CA LEU A 57 12.21 0.38 4.27
C LEU A 57 11.06 0.42 5.29
N ALA A 58 10.48 -0.73 5.62
CA ALA A 58 9.42 -0.80 6.63
C ALA A 58 9.91 -0.34 8.02
N GLN A 59 11.10 -0.77 8.43
CA GLN A 59 11.72 -0.31 9.67
C GLN A 59 12.02 1.19 9.67
N GLN A 60 12.49 1.74 8.54
CA GLN A 60 12.72 3.17 8.39
C GLN A 60 11.41 3.94 8.56
N LEU A 61 10.36 3.57 7.82
CA LEU A 61 9.05 4.22 7.90
C LEU A 61 8.43 4.10 9.28
N ALA A 62 8.58 2.96 9.95
CA ALA A 62 8.09 2.78 11.32
C ALA A 62 8.76 3.76 12.29
N ARG A 63 10.07 4.00 12.18
CA ARG A 63 10.78 5.02 12.98
C ARG A 63 10.33 6.44 12.66
N GLU A 64 10.11 6.74 11.37
CA GLU A 64 9.62 8.05 10.92
C GLU A 64 8.19 8.35 11.43
N LEU A 65 7.32 7.34 11.46
CA LEU A 65 5.93 7.46 11.89
C LEU A 65 5.74 7.33 13.41
N HIS A 66 6.77 6.86 14.14
CA HIS A 66 6.71 6.51 15.57
C HIS A 66 6.02 7.58 16.44
N ASP A 67 6.46 8.82 16.33
CA ASP A 67 5.94 9.89 17.17
C ASP A 67 4.52 10.29 16.75
N GLU A 68 4.24 10.27 15.43
CA GLU A 68 2.92 10.64 14.94
C GLU A 68 1.85 9.61 15.32
N VAL A 69 2.12 8.30 15.26
CA VAL A 69 1.15 7.26 15.64
C VAL A 69 0.85 7.25 17.15
N ARG A 70 1.69 7.82 17.97
CA ARG A 70 1.51 7.95 19.43
C ARG A 70 0.68 9.16 19.85
N GLN A 71 0.45 10.13 18.96
CA GLN A 71 -0.29 11.36 19.29
C GLN A 71 -1.80 11.21 19.27
N GLY A 72 -2.36 10.03 18.92
CA GLY A 72 -3.80 9.77 18.92
C GLY A 72 -4.17 8.58 18.03
N PRO A 73 -5.48 8.34 17.83
CA PRO A 73 -5.96 7.21 17.05
C PRO A 73 -5.51 7.30 15.60
N TYR A 74 -5.21 6.13 15.01
CA TYR A 74 -4.83 6.04 13.62
C TYR A 74 -5.31 4.74 12.96
N ALA A 75 -5.40 4.76 11.64
CA ALA A 75 -5.60 3.62 10.78
C ALA A 75 -4.54 3.63 9.67
N MET A 76 -4.32 2.49 9.04
CA MET A 76 -3.37 2.34 7.94
C MET A 76 -4.06 1.82 6.69
N LEU A 77 -3.70 2.36 5.55
CA LEU A 77 -4.16 1.88 4.25
C LEU A 77 -2.97 1.75 3.31
N GLY A 78 -2.92 0.68 2.57
CA GLY A 78 -1.96 0.52 1.48
C GLY A 78 -2.61 -0.13 0.27
N HIS A 79 -2.12 0.21 -0.92
CA HIS A 79 -2.56 -0.44 -2.16
C HIS A 79 -1.37 -1.13 -2.83
N SER A 80 -1.55 -2.39 -3.24
CA SER A 80 -0.52 -3.19 -3.93
C SER A 80 0.76 -3.29 -3.09
N LEU A 81 1.93 -2.83 -3.57
CA LEU A 81 3.17 -2.71 -2.78
C LEU A 81 2.89 -1.99 -1.44
N GLY A 82 2.11 -0.91 -1.48
CA GLY A 82 1.78 -0.14 -0.28
C GLY A 82 1.06 -0.95 0.79
N ALA A 83 0.25 -1.95 0.42
CA ALA A 83 -0.42 -2.82 1.40
C ALA A 83 0.58 -3.78 2.06
N LEU A 84 1.48 -4.37 1.29
CA LEU A 84 2.54 -5.23 1.82
C LEU A 84 3.47 -4.43 2.75
N LEU A 85 3.90 -3.25 2.30
CA LEU A 85 4.76 -2.37 3.08
C LEU A 85 4.06 -1.88 4.36
N ALA A 86 2.78 -1.51 4.29
CA ALA A 86 1.99 -1.10 5.45
C ALA A 86 1.90 -2.21 6.51
N CYS A 87 1.71 -3.46 6.08
CA CYS A 87 1.72 -4.62 6.97
C CYS A 87 3.06 -4.73 7.72
N GLU A 88 4.19 -4.64 7.02
CA GLU A 88 5.51 -4.70 7.63
C GLU A 88 5.80 -3.50 8.54
N VAL A 89 5.35 -2.30 8.17
CA VAL A 89 5.41 -1.10 9.02
C VAL A 89 4.62 -1.31 10.31
N LEU A 90 3.42 -1.91 10.26
CA LEU A 90 2.62 -2.21 11.46
C LEU A 90 3.32 -3.21 12.36
N TYR A 91 3.97 -4.23 11.82
CA TYR A 91 4.78 -5.15 12.59
C TYR A 91 5.97 -4.43 13.26
N ALA A 92 6.68 -3.59 12.53
CA ALA A 92 7.80 -2.80 13.07
C ALA A 92 7.34 -1.79 14.13
N LEU A 93 6.21 -1.10 13.95
CA LEU A 93 5.61 -0.22 14.96
C LEU A 93 5.23 -0.98 16.24
N ARG A 94 4.72 -2.21 16.11
CA ARG A 94 4.44 -3.07 17.27
C ARG A 94 5.71 -3.41 18.03
N GLU A 95 6.80 -3.72 17.35
CA GLU A 95 8.12 -3.99 17.97
C GLU A 95 8.67 -2.76 18.69
N LEU A 96 8.37 -1.55 18.19
CA LEU A 96 8.69 -0.27 18.84
C LEU A 96 7.74 0.09 19.99
N GLY A 97 6.78 -0.78 20.35
CA GLY A 97 5.81 -0.53 21.43
C GLY A 97 4.80 0.56 21.12
N CYS A 98 4.50 0.82 19.85
CA CYS A 98 3.50 1.79 19.43
C CYS A 98 2.07 1.26 19.66
N PRO A 99 1.07 2.16 19.80
CA PRO A 99 -0.33 1.78 19.91
C PRO A 99 -0.80 0.97 18.70
N THR A 100 -1.77 0.07 18.92
CA THR A 100 -2.44 -0.67 17.87
C THR A 100 -3.32 0.28 17.02
N PRO A 101 -3.29 0.20 15.68
CA PRO A 101 -4.21 0.99 14.84
C PRO A 101 -5.66 0.56 15.04
N LEU A 102 -6.60 1.47 14.73
CA LEU A 102 -8.04 1.16 14.72
C LEU A 102 -8.39 0.14 13.64
N GLY A 103 -7.69 0.16 12.50
CA GLY A 103 -7.86 -0.77 11.40
C GLY A 103 -6.73 -0.69 10.39
N PHE A 104 -6.60 -1.75 9.60
CA PHE A 104 -5.70 -1.82 8.46
C PHE A 104 -6.48 -2.20 7.21
N PHE A 105 -6.35 -1.39 6.16
CA PHE A 105 -6.94 -1.60 4.84
C PHE A 105 -5.87 -2.11 3.88
N ALA A 106 -5.92 -3.40 3.55
CA ALA A 106 -5.02 -4.05 2.61
C ALA A 106 -5.69 -4.15 1.24
N CYS A 107 -5.25 -3.33 0.27
CA CYS A 107 -5.93 -3.17 -1.01
C CYS A 107 -5.12 -3.77 -2.16
N GLY A 108 -5.77 -4.58 -3.03
CA GLY A 108 -5.27 -4.99 -4.34
C GLY A 108 -3.98 -5.80 -4.33
N THR A 109 -3.79 -6.72 -3.36
CA THR A 109 -2.60 -7.56 -3.34
C THR A 109 -2.80 -8.84 -2.51
N ALA A 110 -2.07 -9.89 -2.88
CA ALA A 110 -2.02 -11.13 -2.14
C ALA A 110 -1.51 -10.92 -0.70
N ALA A 111 -2.03 -11.72 0.24
CA ALA A 111 -1.56 -11.71 1.62
C ALA A 111 -0.07 -12.09 1.72
N PRO A 112 0.63 -11.64 2.79
CA PRO A 112 2.03 -11.97 3.05
C PRO A 112 2.38 -13.45 2.89
N SER A 113 1.54 -14.36 3.37
CA SER A 113 1.74 -15.81 3.27
C SER A 113 1.62 -16.37 1.84
N ARG A 114 1.10 -15.60 0.88
CA ARG A 114 0.91 -15.99 -0.54
C ARG A 114 1.85 -15.22 -1.50
N ARG A 115 2.78 -14.41 -0.98
CA ARG A 115 3.65 -13.54 -1.80
C ARG A 115 4.67 -14.29 -2.63
N ALA A 116 5.23 -15.39 -2.16
CA ALA A 116 6.26 -16.13 -2.87
C ALA A 116 5.83 -16.56 -4.28
N GLU A 117 4.57 -16.90 -4.48
CA GLU A 117 4.01 -17.21 -5.78
C GLU A 117 3.64 -15.97 -6.57
N TYR A 118 3.00 -15.01 -5.91
CA TYR A 118 2.54 -13.75 -6.51
C TYR A 118 3.69 -12.90 -7.07
N ASP A 119 4.84 -12.85 -6.36
CA ASP A 119 6.01 -12.04 -6.71
C ASP A 119 7.08 -12.79 -7.52
N ARG A 120 6.79 -13.96 -8.04
CA ARG A 120 7.79 -14.82 -8.70
C ARG A 120 8.61 -14.12 -9.78
N GLY A 121 8.10 -13.08 -10.42
CA GLY A 121 8.77 -12.31 -11.46
C GLY A 121 9.50 -11.05 -11.00
N PHE A 122 9.54 -10.74 -9.69
CA PHE A 122 10.06 -9.46 -9.19
C PHE A 122 11.40 -9.54 -8.46
N ALA A 123 11.97 -10.75 -8.36
CA ALA A 123 13.23 -10.98 -7.64
C ALA A 123 14.46 -10.41 -8.37
N GLU A 124 14.36 -10.19 -9.68
CA GLU A 124 15.44 -9.68 -10.52
C GLU A 124 15.06 -8.37 -11.21
N PRO A 125 16.07 -7.51 -11.51
CA PRO A 125 15.80 -6.26 -12.22
C PRO A 125 15.26 -6.52 -13.62
N LYS A 126 14.14 -5.87 -13.95
CA LYS A 126 13.51 -5.91 -15.28
C LYS A 126 14.08 -4.82 -16.19
N SER A 127 14.13 -5.08 -17.49
CA SER A 127 14.41 -4.09 -18.51
C SER A 127 13.28 -3.06 -18.61
N ASP A 128 13.54 -1.92 -19.23
CA ASP A 128 12.53 -0.89 -19.49
C ASP A 128 11.34 -1.44 -20.29
N ALA A 129 11.59 -2.30 -21.27
CA ALA A 129 10.57 -2.90 -22.11
C ALA A 129 9.64 -3.83 -21.29
N GLU A 130 10.20 -4.64 -20.38
CA GLU A 130 9.43 -5.51 -19.48
C GLU A 130 8.60 -4.70 -18.49
N LEU A 131 9.16 -3.61 -17.93
CA LEU A 131 8.42 -2.73 -17.02
C LEU A 131 7.26 -2.04 -17.73
N ILE A 132 7.45 -1.60 -18.97
CA ILE A 132 6.39 -0.99 -19.77
C ILE A 132 5.31 -2.03 -20.11
N ALA A 133 5.67 -3.28 -20.38
CA ALA A 133 4.71 -4.37 -20.59
C ALA A 133 3.89 -4.63 -19.31
N ASP A 134 4.54 -4.69 -18.15
CA ASP A 134 3.84 -4.85 -16.86
C ASP A 134 2.84 -3.71 -16.59
N LEU A 135 3.22 -2.45 -16.90
CA LEU A 135 2.31 -1.30 -16.75
C LEU A 135 1.08 -1.39 -17.67
N ARG A 136 1.25 -1.91 -18.89
CA ARG A 136 0.13 -2.16 -19.82
C ARG A 136 -0.81 -3.24 -19.29
N ASP A 137 -0.24 -4.34 -18.80
CA ASP A 137 -0.99 -5.45 -18.24
C ASP A 137 -1.83 -5.03 -17.02
N LEU A 138 -1.32 -4.09 -16.22
CA LEU A 138 -2.04 -3.53 -15.08
C LEU A 138 -3.13 -2.52 -15.47
N GLN A 139 -3.14 -2.02 -16.71
CA GLN A 139 -4.14 -1.08 -17.25
C GLN A 139 -4.33 0.21 -16.44
N GLY A 140 -3.30 0.62 -15.69
CA GLY A 140 -3.34 1.82 -14.84
C GLY A 140 -2.68 3.05 -15.43
N THR A 141 -1.94 2.90 -16.54
CA THR A 141 -1.16 3.98 -17.17
C THR A 141 -1.62 4.17 -18.62
N PRO A 142 -2.08 5.37 -19.01
CA PRO A 142 -2.46 5.66 -20.38
C PRO A 142 -1.31 5.46 -21.37
N GLU A 143 -1.59 4.97 -22.59
CA GLU A 143 -0.56 4.75 -23.64
C GLU A 143 0.19 6.03 -24.01
N GLU A 144 -0.44 7.19 -23.92
CA GLU A 144 0.21 8.49 -24.14
C GLU A 144 1.33 8.75 -23.12
N VAL A 145 1.15 8.31 -21.88
CA VAL A 145 2.16 8.39 -20.82
C VAL A 145 3.26 7.36 -21.05
N LEU A 146 2.92 6.12 -21.40
CA LEU A 146 3.87 5.07 -21.72
C LEU A 146 4.75 5.40 -22.95
N GLY A 147 4.20 6.14 -23.92
CA GLY A 147 4.91 6.65 -25.09
C GLY A 147 5.77 7.89 -24.84
N ASN A 148 5.62 8.54 -23.69
CA ASN A 148 6.39 9.74 -23.34
C ASN A 148 7.74 9.37 -22.71
N ARG A 149 8.82 9.51 -23.47
CA ARG A 149 10.18 9.14 -23.05
C ARG A 149 10.65 9.90 -21.81
N GLU A 150 10.32 11.17 -21.69
CA GLU A 150 10.73 12.01 -20.55
C GLU A 150 10.04 11.55 -19.25
N LEU A 151 8.72 11.35 -19.29
CA LEU A 151 7.99 10.82 -18.15
C LEU A 151 8.48 9.42 -17.76
N MET A 152 8.68 8.55 -18.74
CA MET A 152 9.16 7.19 -18.49
C MET A 152 10.60 7.15 -17.93
N SER A 153 11.47 8.07 -18.36
CA SER A 153 12.83 8.16 -17.80
C SER A 153 12.84 8.47 -16.29
N LEU A 154 11.83 9.17 -15.79
CA LEU A 154 11.66 9.47 -14.36
C LEU A 154 10.93 8.33 -13.62
N THR A 155 9.99 7.66 -14.27
CA THR A 155 9.13 6.66 -13.64
C THR A 155 9.76 5.27 -13.58
N LEU A 156 10.46 4.85 -14.64
CA LEU A 156 11.03 3.48 -14.72
C LEU A 156 12.04 3.16 -13.62
N PRO A 157 12.96 4.06 -13.22
CA PRO A 157 13.86 3.79 -12.10
C PRO A 157 13.10 3.54 -10.79
N ILE A 158 12.02 4.31 -10.53
CA ILE A 158 11.17 4.17 -9.35
C ILE A 158 10.46 2.82 -9.39
N LEU A 159 9.82 2.51 -10.52
CA LEU A 159 9.06 1.27 -10.69
C LEU A 159 9.97 0.03 -10.55
N ARG A 160 11.18 0.08 -11.13
CA ARG A 160 12.17 -1.01 -11.00
C ARG A 160 12.56 -1.23 -9.54
N ALA A 161 12.82 -0.18 -8.79
CA ALA A 161 13.13 -0.27 -7.37
C ALA A 161 11.94 -0.85 -6.57
N ASP A 162 10.72 -0.42 -6.87
CA ASP A 162 9.51 -0.90 -6.21
C ASP A 162 9.22 -2.39 -6.48
N PHE A 163 9.49 -2.87 -7.69
CA PHE A 163 9.36 -4.31 -7.98
C PHE A 163 10.43 -5.11 -7.25
N LEU A 164 11.65 -4.58 -7.12
CA LEU A 164 12.69 -5.21 -6.29
C LEU A 164 12.30 -5.20 -4.80
N LEU A 165 11.61 -4.18 -4.29
CA LEU A 165 11.02 -4.22 -2.95
C LEU A 165 10.08 -5.43 -2.80
N CYS A 166 9.14 -5.62 -3.74
CA CYS A 166 8.27 -6.81 -3.73
C CYS A 166 9.08 -8.10 -3.78
N GLY A 167 10.04 -8.20 -4.68
CA GLY A 167 10.89 -9.39 -4.85
C GLY A 167 11.84 -9.67 -3.69
N SER A 168 12.19 -8.65 -2.89
CA SER A 168 13.00 -8.80 -1.68
C SER A 168 12.23 -9.38 -0.51
N TYR A 169 10.90 -9.32 -0.55
CA TYR A 169 10.07 -9.76 0.56
C TYR A 169 10.23 -11.24 0.88
N ARG A 170 10.32 -11.54 2.18
CA ARG A 170 10.34 -12.90 2.71
C ARG A 170 9.38 -13.01 3.87
N HIS A 171 8.31 -13.76 3.67
CA HIS A 171 7.29 -13.97 4.71
C HIS A 171 7.92 -14.57 5.97
N GLN A 172 7.63 -13.96 7.10
CA GLN A 172 8.03 -14.44 8.43
C GLN A 172 6.79 -14.78 9.24
N ARG A 173 6.74 -15.98 9.80
CA ARG A 173 5.70 -16.33 10.77
C ARG A 173 5.86 -15.52 12.04
N ARG A 174 4.88 -14.70 12.33
CA ARG A 174 4.81 -13.83 13.52
C ARG A 174 3.42 -13.92 14.13
N PRO A 175 3.24 -13.60 15.43
CA PRO A 175 1.91 -13.44 16.01
C PRO A 175 1.11 -12.41 15.19
N PRO A 176 -0.13 -12.72 14.77
CA PRO A 176 -0.93 -11.81 13.95
C PRO A 176 -1.15 -10.44 14.60
N LEU A 177 -1.48 -9.44 13.81
CA LEU A 177 -1.80 -8.09 14.28
C LEU A 177 -3.03 -8.10 15.19
N ALA A 178 -3.08 -7.17 16.13
CA ALA A 178 -4.21 -7.03 17.06
C ALA A 178 -5.30 -6.06 16.56
N CYS A 179 -5.19 -5.57 15.34
CA CYS A 179 -6.18 -4.69 14.71
C CYS A 179 -7.03 -5.46 13.68
N PRO A 180 -8.25 -5.02 13.41
CA PRO A 180 -9.04 -5.53 12.29
C PRO A 180 -8.32 -5.29 10.96
N ILE A 181 -8.43 -6.26 10.03
CA ILE A 181 -7.97 -6.10 8.65
C ILE A 181 -9.19 -6.10 7.72
N ARG A 182 -9.25 -5.11 6.85
CA ARG A 182 -10.21 -5.00 5.76
C ARG A 182 -9.45 -5.15 4.46
N THR A 183 -9.69 -6.25 3.75
CA THR A 183 -9.07 -6.48 2.45
C THR A 183 -10.02 -5.99 1.36
N LEU A 184 -9.50 -5.16 0.46
CA LEU A 184 -10.24 -4.62 -0.66
C LEU A 184 -9.61 -5.12 -1.95
N GLY A 185 -10.41 -5.67 -2.88
CA GLY A 185 -9.93 -6.23 -4.14
C GLY A 185 -10.78 -5.84 -5.34
N GLY A 186 -10.16 -5.82 -6.52
CA GLY A 186 -10.87 -5.77 -7.79
C GLY A 186 -11.23 -7.18 -8.26
N ARG A 187 -12.45 -7.38 -8.78
CA ARG A 187 -12.90 -8.70 -9.28
C ARG A 187 -12.10 -9.20 -10.48
N GLU A 188 -11.49 -8.28 -11.21
CA GLU A 188 -10.70 -8.53 -12.42
C GLU A 188 -9.19 -8.36 -12.17
N ASP A 189 -8.77 -8.24 -10.88
CA ASP A 189 -7.36 -8.11 -10.52
C ASP A 189 -6.63 -9.46 -10.61
N LYS A 190 -5.31 -9.42 -10.73
CA LYS A 190 -4.43 -10.60 -10.68
C LYS A 190 -4.44 -11.31 -9.33
N ALA A 191 -4.67 -10.57 -8.24
CA ALA A 191 -4.81 -11.17 -6.91
C ALA A 191 -6.13 -11.93 -6.81
N SER A 192 -6.05 -13.26 -6.71
CA SER A 192 -7.24 -14.11 -6.59
C SER A 192 -7.96 -13.87 -5.25
N GLU A 193 -9.26 -14.21 -5.21
CA GLU A 193 -10.04 -14.13 -3.98
C GLU A 193 -9.42 -14.96 -2.85
N GLU A 194 -8.88 -16.14 -3.15
CA GLU A 194 -8.17 -16.98 -2.17
C GLU A 194 -6.94 -16.25 -1.59
N GLN A 195 -6.16 -15.59 -2.45
CA GLN A 195 -5.00 -14.81 -2.03
C GLN A 195 -5.38 -13.58 -1.18
N LEU A 196 -6.55 -13.00 -1.46
CA LEU A 196 -7.10 -11.89 -0.67
C LEU A 196 -7.67 -12.39 0.66
N LEU A 197 -8.38 -13.52 0.68
CA LEU A 197 -8.91 -14.14 1.92
C LEU A 197 -7.79 -14.53 2.89
N ALA A 198 -6.63 -14.89 2.39
CA ALA A 198 -5.48 -15.25 3.22
C ALA A 198 -4.97 -14.10 4.13
N TRP A 199 -5.38 -12.84 3.90
CA TRP A 199 -5.12 -11.74 4.84
C TRP A 199 -5.75 -11.96 6.24
N ALA A 200 -6.75 -12.86 6.34
CA ALA A 200 -7.29 -13.29 7.63
C ALA A 200 -6.23 -13.94 8.54
N GLU A 201 -5.17 -14.51 7.96
CA GLU A 201 -4.07 -15.11 8.72
C GLU A 201 -3.21 -14.04 9.45
N GLU A 202 -3.25 -12.78 8.99
CA GLU A 202 -2.45 -11.68 9.53
C GLU A 202 -3.14 -10.92 10.69
N THR A 203 -4.36 -11.28 11.06
CA THR A 203 -5.07 -10.63 12.19
C THR A 203 -5.69 -11.64 13.16
N ARG A 204 -5.78 -11.23 14.45
CA ARG A 204 -6.53 -11.94 15.48
C ARG A 204 -7.77 -11.17 15.96
N SER A 205 -8.09 -10.03 15.35
CA SER A 205 -9.19 -9.17 15.81
C SER A 205 -10.44 -9.30 14.95
N GLY A 206 -10.34 -9.14 13.66
CA GLY A 206 -11.48 -9.24 12.76
C GLY A 206 -11.00 -9.12 11.32
N PHE A 207 -11.70 -9.77 10.41
CA PHE A 207 -11.37 -9.78 9.00
C PHE A 207 -12.62 -9.62 8.16
N GLU A 208 -12.55 -8.78 7.14
CA GLU A 208 -13.58 -8.67 6.10
C GLU A 208 -12.90 -8.52 4.73
N LEU A 209 -13.51 -9.10 3.71
CA LEU A 209 -13.14 -8.92 2.30
C LEU A 209 -14.28 -8.22 1.58
N GLU A 210 -13.97 -7.14 0.86
CA GLU A 210 -14.91 -6.47 -0.04
C GLU A 210 -14.33 -6.40 -1.46
N LEU A 211 -15.13 -6.84 -2.45
CA LEU A 211 -14.72 -6.90 -3.85
C LEU A 211 -15.48 -5.86 -4.67
N PHE A 212 -14.74 -5.09 -5.44
CA PHE A 212 -15.25 -4.04 -6.32
C PHE A 212 -15.15 -4.48 -7.79
N ASP A 213 -16.04 -3.99 -8.63
CA ASP A 213 -15.90 -4.18 -10.08
C ASP A 213 -14.67 -3.41 -10.58
N GLY A 214 -13.91 -4.04 -11.48
CA GLY A 214 -12.69 -3.51 -12.07
C GLY A 214 -11.44 -4.31 -11.71
N GLY A 215 -10.32 -3.93 -12.33
CA GLY A 215 -9.01 -4.57 -12.17
C GLY A 215 -8.19 -3.98 -11.02
N HIS A 216 -6.87 -4.01 -11.19
CA HIS A 216 -5.91 -3.61 -10.15
C HIS A 216 -6.13 -2.19 -9.59
N PHE A 217 -6.58 -1.25 -10.41
CA PHE A 217 -6.80 0.14 -10.01
C PHE A 217 -8.24 0.47 -9.63
N PHE A 218 -9.02 -0.52 -9.16
CA PHE A 218 -10.36 -0.29 -8.60
C PHE A 218 -10.40 0.85 -7.57
N ILE A 219 -9.32 1.03 -6.82
CA ILE A 219 -9.16 2.09 -5.81
C ILE A 219 -9.35 3.51 -6.40
N HIS A 220 -9.12 3.69 -7.69
CA HIS A 220 -9.36 4.94 -8.43
C HIS A 220 -10.69 4.91 -9.18
N GLN A 221 -11.02 3.77 -9.79
CA GLN A 221 -12.24 3.60 -10.59
C GLN A 221 -13.50 3.60 -9.72
N ARG A 222 -13.41 3.03 -8.51
CA ARG A 222 -14.46 2.96 -7.49
C ARG A 222 -14.14 3.79 -6.24
N GLU A 223 -13.45 4.91 -6.41
CA GLU A 223 -12.93 5.71 -5.31
C GLU A 223 -14.01 6.05 -4.27
N ALA A 224 -15.21 6.47 -4.70
CA ALA A 224 -16.28 6.83 -3.77
C ALA A 224 -16.74 5.65 -2.90
N GLU A 225 -16.82 4.46 -3.49
CA GLU A 225 -17.20 3.23 -2.78
C GLU A 225 -16.09 2.81 -1.80
N VAL A 226 -14.84 2.85 -2.22
CA VAL A 226 -13.68 2.59 -1.36
C VAL A 226 -13.63 3.55 -0.17
N LEU A 227 -13.84 4.86 -0.40
CA LEU A 227 -13.87 5.85 0.68
C LEU A 227 -15.03 5.63 1.66
N ALA A 228 -16.20 5.20 1.17
CA ALA A 228 -17.33 4.87 2.02
C ALA A 228 -17.04 3.66 2.93
N VAL A 229 -16.30 2.65 2.43
CA VAL A 229 -15.82 1.53 3.25
C VAL A 229 -14.85 2.02 4.31
N VAL A 230 -13.85 2.83 3.93
CA VAL A 230 -12.86 3.37 4.87
C VAL A 230 -13.55 4.19 5.96
N GLU A 231 -14.49 5.07 5.61
CA GLU A 231 -15.23 5.90 6.56
C GLU A 231 -16.06 5.07 7.55
N ARG A 232 -16.71 4.00 7.08
CA ARG A 232 -17.56 3.13 7.89
C ARG A 232 -16.79 2.27 8.87
N GLN A 233 -15.54 1.93 8.56
CA GLN A 233 -14.76 0.91 9.26
C GLN A 233 -13.66 1.50 10.18
N VAL A 234 -13.47 2.80 10.20
CA VAL A 234 -12.59 3.54 11.12
C VAL A 234 -13.40 4.18 12.23
#